data_901828347de3437a111dbeae581b0431
#
_entry.id   901828347de3437a111dbeae581b0431
#
_cell.length_a   1.000
_cell.length_b   1.000
_cell.length_c   1.000
_cell.angle_alpha   90.00
_cell.angle_beta   90.00
_cell.angle_gamma   90.00
#
_symmetry.space_group_name_H-M   'P 1'
#
loop_
_entity.id
_entity.type
_entity.pdbx_description
1 polymer ?
#
loop_
_entity_poly.entity_id
_entity_poly.type
_entity_poly.pdbx_seq_one_letter_code
_entity_poly.pdbx_strand_id
1 'polypeptide(L)'
;MSDMAINSVVVIHGPNLNLLGEREPKHYGTSTLDEINTKIQAEALQSNISVETFQSNSEADILNKIHSIKADFIIINPAAFTHTSVSIRDALAATKIPFIEVHLSNVFARESFRKESFFSDIAVGVISGFGAEGYLAALRYAAQKK
;
A
#
# COMPACT_ATOMS: atom_id res chain seq x y z
N MET A 1 -21.11 -10.98 -6.71
CA MET A 1 -20.57 -9.73 -7.19
C MET A 1 -19.74 -9.95 -8.44
N SER A 2 -19.97 -9.17 -9.42
CA SER A 2 -19.21 -9.30 -10.64
C SER A 2 -17.75 -8.92 -10.42
N ASP A 3 -16.89 -9.62 -11.11
CA ASP A 3 -15.47 -9.28 -11.12
C ASP A 3 -15.27 -8.10 -12.04
N MET A 4 -15.26 -6.92 -11.48
CA MET A 4 -14.98 -5.74 -12.28
C MET A 4 -13.52 -5.72 -12.66
N ALA A 5 -13.25 -5.40 -13.90
CA ALA A 5 -11.88 -5.22 -14.36
C ALA A 5 -11.24 -4.07 -13.60
N ILE A 6 -9.98 -4.24 -13.23
CA ILE A 6 -9.23 -3.21 -12.56
C ILE A 6 -8.35 -2.51 -13.58
N ASN A 7 -8.63 -1.22 -13.80
CA ASN A 7 -7.90 -0.40 -14.75
C ASN A 7 -7.16 0.76 -14.07
N SER A 8 -7.52 1.05 -12.82
CA SER A 8 -6.90 2.16 -12.10
C SER A 8 -6.62 1.75 -10.65
N VAL A 9 -5.45 2.15 -10.16
CA VAL A 9 -4.97 1.82 -8.82
C VAL A 9 -4.41 3.08 -8.17
N VAL A 10 -4.70 3.27 -6.89
CA VAL A 10 -4.02 4.27 -6.07
C VAL A 10 -3.12 3.55 -5.08
N VAL A 11 -1.85 3.95 -5.04
CA VAL A 11 -0.88 3.42 -4.07
C VAL A 11 -0.69 4.47 -2.99
N ILE A 12 -0.94 4.10 -1.74
CA ILE A 12 -0.79 4.98 -0.59
C ILE A 12 0.38 4.54 0.25
N HIS A 13 1.31 5.45 0.47
CA HIS A 13 2.48 5.25 1.33
C HIS A 13 2.28 6.02 2.62
N GLY A 14 2.38 5.34 3.76
CA GLY A 14 2.19 5.91 5.07
C GLY A 14 3.40 6.69 5.59
N PRO A 15 3.39 6.98 6.91
CA PRO A 15 4.38 7.87 7.52
C PRO A 15 5.79 7.29 7.46
N ASN A 16 6.75 8.19 7.36
CA ASN A 16 8.18 7.91 7.33
C ASN A 16 8.68 7.22 6.06
N LEU A 17 7.80 6.85 5.13
CA LEU A 17 8.24 6.22 3.89
C LEU A 17 8.95 7.22 2.97
N ASN A 18 8.78 8.51 3.21
CA ASN A 18 9.55 9.54 2.55
C ASN A 18 11.05 9.49 2.92
N LEU A 19 11.39 8.79 4.01
CA LEU A 19 12.79 8.66 4.49
C LEU A 19 13.46 7.38 3.98
N LEU A 20 12.80 6.63 3.09
CA LEU A 20 13.38 5.40 2.55
C LEU A 20 14.70 5.69 1.84
N GLY A 21 15.63 4.73 1.98
CA GLY A 21 17.00 4.88 1.49
C GLY A 21 17.96 5.40 2.55
N GLU A 22 17.44 6.09 3.58
CA GLU A 22 18.24 6.67 4.65
C GLU A 22 17.98 6.03 6.01
N ARG A 23 16.85 5.29 6.12
CA ARG A 23 16.35 4.79 7.40
C ARG A 23 16.41 3.26 7.41
N GLU A 24 17.09 2.71 8.42
CA GLU A 24 17.12 1.27 8.70
C GLU A 24 17.16 0.38 7.45
N PRO A 25 18.24 0.44 6.63
CA PRO A 25 18.32 -0.35 5.40
C PRO A 25 18.11 -1.85 5.63
N LYS A 26 18.45 -2.35 6.81
CA LYS A 26 18.24 -3.75 7.17
C LYS A 26 16.79 -4.18 7.04
N HIS A 27 15.84 -3.29 7.36
CA HIS A 27 14.42 -3.58 7.33
C HIS A 27 13.74 -3.13 6.04
N TYR A 28 14.20 -2.00 5.48
CA TYR A 28 13.47 -1.33 4.39
C TYR A 28 14.23 -1.33 3.07
N GLY A 29 15.49 -1.81 3.06
CA GLY A 29 16.32 -1.77 1.87
C GLY A 29 16.95 -0.39 1.66
N THR A 30 17.59 -0.21 0.51
CA THR A 30 18.32 1.03 0.19
C THR A 30 17.62 1.87 -0.87
N SER A 31 16.54 1.39 -1.46
CA SER A 31 15.79 2.14 -2.47
C SER A 31 15.07 3.33 -1.84
N THR A 32 15.09 4.45 -2.52
CA THR A 32 14.30 5.62 -2.11
C THR A 32 12.84 5.44 -2.51
N LEU A 33 11.96 6.24 -1.93
CA LEU A 33 10.55 6.21 -2.32
C LEU A 33 10.38 6.57 -3.80
N ASP A 34 11.15 7.53 -4.30
CA ASP A 34 11.07 7.91 -5.71
C ASP A 34 11.45 6.74 -6.62
N GLU A 35 12.48 5.97 -6.25
CA GLU A 35 12.87 4.79 -7.00
C GLU A 35 11.77 3.73 -6.97
N ILE A 36 11.13 3.54 -5.83
CA ILE A 36 10.03 2.60 -5.70
C ILE A 36 8.85 3.05 -6.57
N ASN A 37 8.51 4.33 -6.52
CA ASN A 37 7.41 4.87 -7.34
C ASN A 37 7.71 4.72 -8.83
N THR A 38 8.96 4.88 -9.24
CA THR A 38 9.35 4.66 -10.64
C THR A 38 9.11 3.21 -11.05
N LYS A 39 9.45 2.25 -10.19
CA LYS A 39 9.19 0.83 -10.47
C LYS A 39 7.69 0.54 -10.53
N ILE A 40 6.92 1.15 -9.65
CA ILE A 40 5.46 1.00 -9.64
C ILE A 40 4.86 1.50 -10.96
N GLN A 41 5.30 2.68 -11.42
CA GLN A 41 4.81 3.25 -12.67
C GLN A 41 5.18 2.36 -13.87
N ALA A 42 6.40 1.84 -13.88
CA ALA A 42 6.84 0.96 -14.96
C ALA A 42 6.02 -0.34 -15.02
N GLU A 43 5.76 -0.93 -13.86
CA GLU A 43 4.96 -2.15 -13.78
C GLU A 43 3.52 -1.87 -14.24
N ALA A 44 2.96 -0.74 -13.82
CA ALA A 44 1.60 -0.36 -14.19
C ALA A 44 1.49 -0.16 -15.70
N LEU A 45 2.49 0.46 -16.30
CA LEU A 45 2.51 0.68 -17.75
C LEU A 45 2.50 -0.65 -18.50
N GLN A 46 3.33 -1.61 -18.07
CA GLN A 46 3.38 -2.93 -18.69
C GLN A 46 2.05 -3.68 -18.53
N SER A 47 1.36 -3.45 -17.42
CA SER A 47 0.10 -4.12 -17.11
C SER A 47 -1.11 -3.36 -17.66
N ASN A 48 -0.89 -2.23 -18.33
CA ASN A 48 -1.95 -1.39 -18.87
C ASN A 48 -2.92 -0.91 -17.79
N ILE A 49 -2.35 -0.52 -16.65
CA ILE A 49 -3.08 0.02 -15.50
C ILE A 49 -2.63 1.47 -15.29
N SER A 50 -3.60 2.35 -15.04
CA SER A 50 -3.32 3.70 -14.59
C SER A 50 -3.02 3.66 -13.10
N VAL A 51 -1.93 4.28 -12.65
CA VAL A 51 -1.58 4.29 -11.23
C VAL A 51 -1.26 5.70 -10.77
N GLU A 52 -1.76 6.03 -9.59
CA GLU A 52 -1.42 7.25 -8.87
C GLU A 52 -0.74 6.85 -7.57
N THR A 53 0.33 7.54 -7.20
CA THR A 53 1.01 7.31 -5.91
C THR A 53 0.84 8.53 -5.01
N PHE A 54 0.70 8.28 -3.71
CA PHE A 54 0.47 9.33 -2.72
C PHE A 54 1.20 8.93 -1.44
N GLN A 55 1.91 9.86 -0.82
CA GLN A 55 2.60 9.62 0.44
C GLN A 55 2.27 10.75 1.41
N SER A 56 2.03 10.41 2.67
CA SER A 56 1.84 11.43 3.71
C SER A 56 2.23 10.87 5.08
N ASN A 57 2.70 11.77 5.93
CA ASN A 57 2.93 11.49 7.35
C ASN A 57 1.70 11.84 8.19
N SER A 58 0.69 12.44 7.59
CA SER A 58 -0.50 12.92 8.28
C SER A 58 -1.63 11.93 8.14
N GLU A 59 -2.17 11.46 9.26
CA GLU A 59 -3.32 10.58 9.27
C GLU A 59 -4.53 11.25 8.60
N ALA A 60 -4.74 12.54 8.88
CA ALA A 60 -5.85 13.27 8.29
C ALA A 60 -5.73 13.37 6.77
N ASP A 61 -4.51 13.61 6.26
CA ASP A 61 -4.31 13.69 4.82
C ASP A 61 -4.57 12.35 4.14
N ILE A 62 -4.16 11.25 4.80
CA ILE A 62 -4.43 9.91 4.27
C ILE A 62 -5.93 9.64 4.26
N LEU A 63 -6.65 10.01 5.32
CA LEU A 63 -8.10 9.88 5.37
C LEU A 63 -8.76 10.65 4.22
N ASN A 64 -8.37 11.90 4.05
CA ASN A 64 -8.94 12.74 3.00
C ASN A 64 -8.64 12.18 1.61
N LYS A 65 -7.44 11.64 1.44
CA LYS A 65 -7.08 10.98 0.18
C LYS A 65 -7.99 9.79 -0.09
N ILE A 66 -8.16 8.92 0.91
CA ILE A 66 -9.01 7.74 0.76
C ILE A 66 -10.44 8.13 0.39
N HIS A 67 -10.98 9.16 1.06
CA HIS A 67 -12.33 9.64 0.77
C HIS A 67 -12.49 10.14 -0.67
N SER A 68 -11.41 10.58 -1.30
CA SER A 68 -11.45 11.15 -2.64
C SER A 68 -11.20 10.13 -3.75
N ILE A 69 -10.83 8.89 -3.41
CA ILE A 69 -10.42 7.91 -4.40
C ILE A 69 -11.61 7.45 -5.24
N LYS A 70 -11.41 7.46 -6.56
CA LYS A 70 -12.37 6.92 -7.53
C LYS A 70 -11.76 5.79 -8.36
N ALA A 71 -10.61 5.28 -7.94
CA ALA A 71 -9.93 4.18 -8.61
C ALA A 71 -10.63 2.85 -8.30
N ASP A 72 -10.25 1.83 -9.05
CA ASP A 72 -10.84 0.49 -8.91
C ASP A 72 -10.21 -0.32 -7.79
N PHE A 73 -9.02 0.05 -7.35
CA PHE A 73 -8.24 -0.75 -6.41
C PHE A 73 -7.27 0.15 -5.63
N ILE A 74 -6.97 -0.24 -4.39
CA ILE A 74 -5.99 0.47 -3.55
C ILE A 74 -4.89 -0.50 -3.14
N ILE A 75 -3.65 -0.02 -3.18
CA ILE A 75 -2.51 -0.70 -2.56
C ILE A 75 -2.03 0.25 -1.47
N ILE A 76 -2.02 -0.22 -0.23
CA ILE A 76 -1.65 0.64 0.88
C ILE A 76 -0.55 0.02 1.72
N ASN A 77 0.51 0.80 1.95
CA ASN A 77 1.50 0.52 2.99
C ASN A 77 1.25 1.52 4.10
N PRO A 78 0.49 1.13 5.15
CA PRO A 78 0.13 2.08 6.21
C PRO A 78 1.30 2.43 7.12
N ALA A 79 2.41 1.69 7.02
CA ALA A 79 3.60 1.88 7.87
C ALA A 79 3.18 1.85 9.35
N ALA A 80 3.60 2.81 10.17
CA ALA A 80 3.28 2.79 11.59
C ALA A 80 1.77 2.87 11.88
N PHE A 81 0.99 3.46 11.00
CA PHE A 81 -0.47 3.54 11.19
C PHE A 81 -1.15 2.17 11.11
N THR A 82 -0.45 1.16 10.63
CA THR A 82 -0.94 -0.23 10.62
C THR A 82 -1.41 -0.66 12.00
N HIS A 83 -0.71 -0.21 13.03
CA HIS A 83 -0.87 -0.71 14.39
C HIS A 83 -1.63 0.28 15.29
N THR A 84 -2.06 1.42 14.75
CA THR A 84 -2.64 2.49 15.57
C THR A 84 -3.91 3.11 15.00
N SER A 85 -4.13 3.05 13.68
CA SER A 85 -5.18 3.88 13.09
C SER A 85 -6.45 3.10 12.81
N VAL A 86 -7.39 3.22 13.73
CA VAL A 86 -8.76 2.75 13.51
C VAL A 86 -9.44 3.61 12.45
N SER A 87 -9.15 4.91 12.41
CA SER A 87 -9.82 5.82 11.45
C SER A 87 -9.46 5.49 10.01
N ILE A 88 -8.21 5.12 9.72
CA ILE A 88 -7.85 4.71 8.36
C ILE A 88 -8.53 3.39 8.00
N ARG A 89 -8.57 2.43 8.95
CA ARG A 89 -9.33 1.20 8.75
C ARG A 89 -10.78 1.50 8.36
N ASP A 90 -11.43 2.36 9.11
CA ASP A 90 -12.83 2.69 8.86
C ASP A 90 -13.03 3.39 7.52
N ALA A 91 -12.09 4.25 7.12
CA ALA A 91 -12.16 4.90 5.82
C ALA A 91 -12.05 3.89 4.67
N LEU A 92 -11.13 2.94 4.77
CA LEU A 92 -10.97 1.89 3.76
C LEU A 92 -12.24 1.03 3.66
N ALA A 93 -12.82 0.68 4.81
CA ALA A 93 -14.06 -0.09 4.82
C ALA A 93 -15.21 0.69 4.19
N ALA A 94 -15.27 2.00 4.45
CA ALA A 94 -16.35 2.85 3.95
C ALA A 94 -16.33 3.01 2.42
N THR A 95 -15.14 3.03 1.81
CA THR A 95 -15.04 3.19 0.36
C THR A 95 -15.53 1.96 -0.40
N LYS A 96 -15.45 0.80 0.22
CA LYS A 96 -15.75 -0.50 -0.41
C LYS A 96 -14.85 -0.80 -1.61
N ILE A 97 -13.77 -0.05 -1.81
CA ILE A 97 -12.78 -0.34 -2.84
C ILE A 97 -11.88 -1.45 -2.30
N PRO A 98 -11.68 -2.54 -3.06
CA PRO A 98 -10.78 -3.60 -2.61
C PRO A 98 -9.35 -3.09 -2.49
N PHE A 99 -8.62 -3.62 -1.50
CA PHE A 99 -7.25 -3.19 -1.31
C PHE A 99 -6.34 -4.33 -0.85
N ILE A 100 -5.05 -4.19 -1.14
CA ILE A 100 -4.00 -5.06 -0.60
C ILE A 100 -3.14 -4.23 0.34
N GLU A 101 -2.83 -4.81 1.49
CA GLU A 101 -1.92 -4.25 2.48
C GLU A 101 -0.50 -4.71 2.16
N VAL A 102 0.45 -3.78 2.09
CA VAL A 102 1.85 -4.08 1.77
C VAL A 102 2.76 -3.55 2.86
N HIS A 103 3.74 -4.35 3.25
CA HIS A 103 4.84 -3.95 4.15
C HIS A 103 6.16 -4.31 3.51
N LEU A 104 7.12 -3.38 3.54
CA LEU A 104 8.46 -3.62 2.98
C LEU A 104 9.21 -4.65 3.81
N SER A 105 9.16 -4.50 5.15
CA SER A 105 9.84 -5.40 6.06
C SER A 105 8.95 -6.60 6.40
N ASN A 106 9.57 -7.67 6.89
CA ASN A 106 8.81 -8.77 7.48
C ASN A 106 8.41 -8.34 8.90
N VAL A 107 7.18 -7.87 9.05
CA VAL A 107 6.70 -7.34 10.34
C VAL A 107 6.68 -8.41 11.42
N PHE A 108 6.60 -9.67 11.06
CA PHE A 108 6.59 -10.78 12.02
C PHE A 108 7.96 -11.07 12.61
N ALA A 109 9.01 -10.53 12.03
CA ALA A 109 10.38 -10.67 12.52
C ALA A 109 10.85 -9.45 13.32
N ARG A 110 9.93 -8.55 13.64
CA ARG A 110 10.23 -7.30 14.35
C ARG A 110 9.55 -7.30 15.72
N GLU A 111 9.39 -6.12 16.30
CA GLU A 111 8.76 -5.98 17.64
C GLU A 111 7.35 -6.56 17.63
N SER A 112 6.93 -7.14 18.75
CA SER A 112 5.68 -7.86 18.83
C SER A 112 4.45 -7.03 18.46
N PHE A 113 4.46 -5.71 18.75
CA PHE A 113 3.33 -4.85 18.42
C PHE A 113 3.10 -4.71 16.92
N ARG A 114 4.10 -5.05 16.09
CA ARG A 114 3.96 -4.97 14.63
C ARG A 114 3.27 -6.18 14.02
N LYS A 115 3.00 -7.20 14.82
CA LYS A 115 2.36 -8.42 14.33
C LYS A 115 0.86 -8.27 14.13
N GLU A 116 0.25 -7.27 14.77
CA GLU A 116 -1.17 -7.01 14.64
C GLU A 116 -1.41 -5.84 13.70
N SER A 117 -2.32 -6.04 12.75
CA SER A 117 -2.71 -5.01 11.80
C SER A 117 -4.19 -4.71 11.95
N PHE A 118 -4.53 -3.43 11.93
CA PHE A 118 -5.93 -3.01 11.93
C PHE A 118 -6.55 -3.12 10.53
N PHE A 119 -5.81 -3.59 9.54
CA PHE A 119 -6.27 -3.62 8.15
C PHE A 119 -6.35 -5.02 7.55
N SER A 120 -5.56 -5.96 8.08
CA SER A 120 -5.39 -7.26 7.41
C SER A 120 -6.68 -8.05 7.27
N ASP A 121 -7.58 -7.93 8.23
CA ASP A 121 -8.83 -8.70 8.20
C ASP A 121 -9.83 -8.18 7.17
N ILE A 122 -9.70 -6.94 6.71
CA ILE A 122 -10.58 -6.39 5.67
C ILE A 122 -9.89 -6.24 4.32
N ALA A 123 -8.61 -6.56 4.23
CA ALA A 123 -7.86 -6.52 2.98
C ALA A 123 -8.16 -7.74 2.12
N VAL A 124 -7.99 -7.58 0.80
CA VAL A 124 -8.02 -8.72 -0.13
C VAL A 124 -6.88 -9.69 0.19
N GLY A 125 -5.73 -9.14 0.55
CA GLY A 125 -4.55 -9.91 0.92
C GLY A 125 -3.50 -9.03 1.54
N VAL A 126 -2.45 -9.68 2.06
CA VAL A 126 -1.34 -9.01 2.75
C VAL A 126 -0.04 -9.51 2.18
N ILE A 127 0.88 -8.59 1.87
CA ILE A 127 2.22 -8.93 1.39
C ILE A 127 3.21 -8.26 2.35
N SER A 128 4.13 -9.03 2.89
CA SER A 128 5.06 -8.53 3.89
C SER A 128 6.43 -9.15 3.72
N GLY A 129 7.48 -8.35 3.74
CA GLY A 129 8.84 -8.84 3.83
C GLY A 129 9.64 -8.90 2.53
N PHE A 130 9.10 -8.43 1.43
CA PHE A 130 9.76 -8.53 0.13
C PHE A 130 10.23 -7.18 -0.44
N GLY A 131 10.34 -6.18 0.42
CA GLY A 131 10.77 -4.86 -0.02
C GLY A 131 9.85 -4.28 -1.08
N ALA A 132 10.41 -3.55 -2.02
CA ALA A 132 9.64 -2.90 -3.09
C ALA A 132 8.89 -3.92 -3.97
N GLU A 133 9.39 -5.15 -4.06
CA GLU A 133 8.73 -6.18 -4.86
C GLU A 133 7.31 -6.48 -4.38
N GLY A 134 7.01 -6.21 -3.12
CA GLY A 134 5.66 -6.37 -2.59
C GLY A 134 4.65 -5.50 -3.31
N TYR A 135 5.00 -4.26 -3.62
CA TYR A 135 4.13 -3.38 -4.39
C TYR A 135 3.87 -3.91 -5.79
N LEU A 136 4.93 -4.43 -6.43
CA LEU A 136 4.81 -4.94 -7.78
C LEU A 136 3.95 -6.19 -7.83
N ALA A 137 4.10 -7.05 -6.83
CA ALA A 137 3.26 -8.25 -6.71
C ALA A 137 1.80 -7.88 -6.55
N ALA A 138 1.50 -6.85 -5.75
CA ALA A 138 0.13 -6.37 -5.56
C ALA A 138 -0.45 -5.84 -6.87
N LEU A 139 0.34 -5.09 -7.64
CA LEU A 139 -0.09 -4.59 -8.95
C LEU A 139 -0.38 -5.73 -9.91
N ARG A 140 0.49 -6.74 -9.93
CA ARG A 140 0.29 -7.91 -10.80
C ARG A 140 -0.99 -8.65 -10.43
N TYR A 141 -1.28 -8.75 -9.14
CA TYR A 141 -2.55 -9.34 -8.71
C TYR A 141 -3.73 -8.54 -9.24
N ALA A 142 -3.69 -7.22 -9.06
CA ALA A 142 -4.76 -6.35 -9.53
C ALA A 142 -4.94 -6.46 -11.05
N ALA A 143 -3.83 -6.54 -11.80
CA ALA A 143 -3.86 -6.64 -13.24
C ALA A 143 -4.56 -7.91 -13.74
N GLN A 144 -4.50 -8.99 -12.96
CA GLN A 144 -5.16 -10.24 -13.34
C GLN A 144 -6.68 -10.13 -13.32
N LYS A 145 -7.21 -9.09 -12.71
CA LYS A 145 -8.65 -8.85 -12.63
C LYS A 145 -9.19 -8.06 -13.83
N LYS A 146 -8.38 -7.84 -14.84
CA LYS A 146 -8.81 -7.10 -16.04
C LYS A 146 -9.68 -7.91 -16.97
#